data_8ecaa94235a91f656ffd23a8897cc52e
#
_entry.id   8ecaa94235a91f656ffd23a8897cc52e
#
_cell.length_a   1.000
_cell.length_b   1.000
_cell.length_c   1.000
_cell.angle_alpha   90.00
_cell.angle_beta   90.00
_cell.angle_gamma   90.00
#
_symmetry.space_group_name_H-M   'P 1'
#
loop_
_entity.id
_entity.type
_entity.pdbx_description
1 polymer ?
#
loop_
_entity_poly.entity_id
_entity_poly.type
_entity_poly.pdbx_seq_one_letter_code
_entity_poly.pdbx_strand_id
1 'polypeptide(L)'
;CAAMKILRLIQDKENIQQELERTLMQIKEKNMQLDEMSKVDVLTGAYNRRGFFAQASSIITSPMNEDRDALIIFADLDSLKTINDTFGHEDGDFAIKNAARILHDSFRSSDVIGRIGGDEFSVLAMVENASSDEITSIVRSRINESTESFNATHTKPYVVHMSVGVYAFKCGKDVELSKILAKADDVLYEEKKKKKSILR
;
A
#
# COMPACT_ATOMS: atom_id res chain seq x y z
N CYS A 1 61.46 -4.31 -4.78
CA CYS A 1 61.33 -3.00 -5.41
C CYS A 1 59.97 -2.37 -5.10
N ALA A 2 59.92 -1.10 -4.75
CA ALA A 2 58.66 -0.37 -4.35
C ALA A 2 57.57 -0.46 -5.41
N ALA A 3 57.90 -0.40 -6.69
CA ALA A 3 56.95 -0.52 -7.80
C ALA A 3 56.18 -1.86 -7.81
N MET A 4 56.83 -2.97 -7.51
CA MET A 4 56.16 -4.28 -7.42
C MET A 4 55.23 -4.40 -6.24
N LYS A 5 55.52 -3.71 -5.12
CA LYS A 5 54.62 -3.63 -3.97
C LYS A 5 53.34 -2.83 -4.30
N ILE A 6 53.50 -1.72 -5.01
CA ILE A 6 52.39 -0.89 -5.44
C ILE A 6 51.46 -1.63 -6.42
N LEU A 7 52.04 -2.31 -7.42
CA LEU A 7 51.28 -3.16 -8.37
C LEU A 7 50.48 -4.26 -7.67
N ARG A 8 51.08 -4.91 -6.66
CA ARG A 8 50.37 -5.92 -5.88
C ARG A 8 49.23 -5.36 -5.07
N LEU A 9 49.44 -4.20 -4.44
CA LEU A 9 48.36 -3.49 -3.69
C LEU A 9 47.20 -3.05 -4.59
N ILE A 10 47.51 -2.62 -5.82
CA ILE A 10 46.46 -2.27 -6.80
C ILE A 10 45.66 -3.51 -7.18
N GLN A 11 46.36 -4.62 -7.50
CA GLN A 11 45.68 -5.88 -7.85
C GLN A 11 44.85 -6.43 -6.68
N ASP A 12 45.36 -6.41 -5.45
CA ASP A 12 44.63 -6.82 -4.27
C ASP A 12 43.37 -5.94 -4.05
N LYS A 13 43.50 -4.63 -4.25
CA LYS A 13 42.35 -3.68 -4.18
C LYS A 13 41.29 -4.01 -5.23
N GLU A 14 41.68 -4.26 -6.48
CA GLU A 14 40.75 -4.63 -7.54
C GLU A 14 40.04 -5.95 -7.26
N ASN A 15 40.76 -6.93 -6.75
CA ASN A 15 40.19 -8.23 -6.37
C ASN A 15 39.18 -8.08 -5.22
N ILE A 16 39.51 -7.30 -4.19
CA ILE A 16 38.61 -7.02 -3.05
C ILE A 16 37.35 -6.27 -3.54
N GLN A 17 37.52 -5.30 -4.43
CA GLN A 17 36.40 -4.53 -4.98
C GLN A 17 35.45 -5.44 -5.77
N GLN A 18 35.97 -6.32 -6.61
CA GLN A 18 35.16 -7.29 -7.37
C GLN A 18 34.46 -8.29 -6.44
N GLU A 19 35.10 -8.75 -5.38
CA GLU A 19 34.47 -9.63 -4.41
C GLU A 19 33.38 -8.95 -3.61
N LEU A 20 33.59 -7.69 -3.24
CA LEU A 20 32.57 -6.85 -2.58
C LEU A 20 31.34 -6.65 -3.47
N GLU A 21 31.54 -6.32 -4.75
CA GLU A 21 30.45 -6.13 -5.71
C GLU A 21 29.65 -7.43 -5.90
N ARG A 22 30.31 -8.58 -6.00
CA ARG A 22 29.66 -9.90 -6.07
C ARG A 22 28.83 -10.20 -4.81
N THR A 23 29.41 -9.92 -3.64
CA THR A 23 28.73 -10.15 -2.36
C THR A 23 27.50 -9.24 -2.20
N LEU A 24 27.62 -7.97 -2.59
CA LEU A 24 26.49 -7.05 -2.59
C LEU A 24 25.36 -7.50 -3.53
N MET A 25 25.70 -8.01 -4.71
CA MET A 25 24.73 -8.57 -5.64
C MET A 25 24.01 -9.79 -5.05
N GLN A 26 24.74 -10.70 -4.44
CA GLN A 26 24.15 -11.88 -3.78
C GLN A 26 23.24 -11.53 -2.60
N ILE A 27 23.64 -10.55 -1.78
CA ILE A 27 22.82 -10.06 -0.68
C ILE A 27 21.53 -9.43 -1.22
N LYS A 28 21.63 -8.64 -2.29
CA LYS A 28 20.47 -8.01 -2.94
C LYS A 28 19.49 -9.05 -3.50
N GLU A 29 20.01 -10.09 -4.17
CA GLU A 29 19.19 -11.20 -4.66
C GLU A 29 18.50 -11.97 -3.53
N LYS A 30 19.23 -12.28 -2.45
CA LYS A 30 18.64 -12.97 -1.29
C LYS A 30 17.57 -12.11 -0.60
N ASN A 31 17.80 -10.81 -0.46
CA ASN A 31 16.79 -9.90 0.09
C ASN A 31 15.54 -9.84 -0.80
N MET A 32 15.69 -9.78 -2.12
CA MET A 32 14.55 -9.86 -3.05
C MET A 32 13.79 -11.18 -2.89
N GLN A 33 14.48 -12.31 -2.75
CA GLN A 33 13.83 -13.60 -2.52
C GLN A 33 13.09 -13.66 -1.17
N LEU A 34 13.65 -13.08 -0.11
CA LEU A 34 13.01 -12.97 1.20
C LEU A 34 11.78 -12.06 1.14
N ASP A 35 11.85 -10.93 0.44
CA ASP A 35 10.70 -10.04 0.21
C ASP A 35 9.61 -10.73 -0.63
N GLU A 36 9.99 -11.54 -1.62
CA GLU A 36 9.04 -12.36 -2.37
C GLU A 36 8.36 -13.43 -1.50
N MET A 37 9.00 -13.93 -0.46
CA MET A 37 8.41 -14.88 0.50
C MET A 37 7.59 -14.19 1.59
N SER A 38 7.85 -12.92 1.89
CA SER A 38 7.06 -12.14 2.85
C SER A 38 5.70 -11.79 2.28
N LYS A 39 4.65 -11.86 3.11
CA LYS A 39 3.29 -11.40 2.76
C LYS A 39 2.96 -10.01 3.33
N VAL A 40 3.91 -9.40 4.04
CA VAL A 40 3.73 -8.16 4.79
C VAL A 40 4.65 -7.09 4.23
N ASP A 41 4.16 -5.87 4.14
CA ASP A 41 4.94 -4.68 3.82
C ASP A 41 5.73 -4.22 5.05
N VAL A 42 7.05 -4.14 4.92
CA VAL A 42 7.97 -3.86 6.03
C VAL A 42 7.78 -2.46 6.60
N LEU A 43 7.36 -1.50 5.78
CA LEU A 43 7.19 -0.11 6.20
C LEU A 43 5.93 0.09 7.03
N THR A 44 4.84 -0.56 6.65
CA THR A 44 3.49 -0.29 7.19
C THR A 44 2.95 -1.39 8.09
N GLY A 45 3.47 -2.61 8.00
CA GLY A 45 2.94 -3.78 8.69
C GLY A 45 1.64 -4.34 8.08
N ALA A 46 1.04 -3.67 7.09
CA ALA A 46 -0.08 -4.19 6.31
C ALA A 46 0.38 -5.33 5.38
N TYR A 47 -0.55 -6.06 4.78
CA TYR A 47 -0.16 -6.99 3.72
C TYR A 47 0.52 -6.23 2.57
N ASN A 48 1.56 -6.80 1.98
CA ASN A 48 2.06 -6.32 0.70
C ASN A 48 1.12 -6.77 -0.43
N ARG A 49 1.35 -6.33 -1.65
CA ARG A 49 0.53 -6.69 -2.82
C ARG A 49 0.25 -8.19 -2.89
N ARG A 50 1.29 -9.03 -2.77
CA ARG A 50 1.17 -10.48 -2.84
C ARG A 50 0.34 -11.06 -1.70
N GLY A 51 0.58 -10.60 -0.48
CA GLY A 51 -0.16 -11.01 0.72
C GLY A 51 -1.63 -10.63 0.64
N PHE A 52 -1.91 -9.39 0.21
CA PHE A 52 -3.27 -8.90 0.00
C PHE A 52 -4.03 -9.74 -1.04
N PHE A 53 -3.42 -9.97 -2.21
CA PHE A 53 -4.05 -10.77 -3.27
C PHE A 53 -4.32 -12.20 -2.80
N ALA A 54 -3.40 -12.83 -2.09
CA ALA A 54 -3.58 -14.20 -1.59
C ALA A 54 -4.73 -14.27 -0.55
N GLN A 55 -4.77 -13.35 0.41
CA GLN A 55 -5.77 -13.34 1.47
C GLN A 55 -7.15 -12.94 0.94
N ALA A 56 -7.22 -11.85 0.18
CA ALA A 56 -8.47 -11.36 -0.38
C ALA A 56 -9.11 -12.39 -1.33
N SER A 57 -8.33 -12.97 -2.25
CA SER A 57 -8.85 -14.02 -3.15
C SER A 57 -9.37 -15.22 -2.39
N SER A 58 -8.66 -15.67 -1.36
CA SER A 58 -9.10 -16.80 -0.53
C SER A 58 -10.44 -16.53 0.16
N ILE A 59 -10.68 -15.31 0.63
CA ILE A 59 -11.96 -14.91 1.26
C ILE A 59 -13.06 -14.82 0.22
N ILE A 60 -12.80 -14.16 -0.91
CA ILE A 60 -13.79 -13.91 -1.97
C ILE A 60 -14.30 -15.20 -2.58
N THR A 61 -13.41 -16.17 -2.84
CA THR A 61 -13.74 -17.43 -3.50
C THR A 61 -14.12 -18.56 -2.53
N SER A 62 -14.15 -18.28 -1.24
CA SER A 62 -14.52 -19.28 -0.22
C SER A 62 -16.01 -19.67 -0.37
N PRO A 63 -16.33 -20.98 -0.39
CA PRO A 63 -17.73 -21.43 -0.40
C PRO A 63 -18.57 -20.91 0.78
N MET A 64 -17.93 -20.61 1.91
CA MET A 64 -18.61 -20.02 3.08
C MET A 64 -19.05 -18.57 2.86
N ASN A 65 -18.50 -17.91 1.85
CA ASN A 65 -18.78 -16.52 1.51
C ASN A 65 -19.55 -16.39 0.18
N GLU A 66 -19.98 -17.49 -0.43
CA GLU A 66 -20.76 -17.47 -1.68
C GLU A 66 -21.98 -16.56 -1.51
N ASP A 67 -22.22 -15.68 -2.48
CA ASP A 67 -23.31 -14.69 -2.51
C ASP A 67 -23.31 -13.65 -1.37
N ARG A 68 -22.31 -13.65 -0.46
CA ARG A 68 -22.18 -12.60 0.55
C ARG A 68 -21.68 -11.31 -0.04
N ASP A 69 -22.19 -10.21 0.50
CA ASP A 69 -21.78 -8.87 0.09
C ASP A 69 -20.38 -8.52 0.66
N ALA A 70 -19.57 -7.92 -0.17
CA ALA A 70 -18.24 -7.44 0.18
C ALA A 70 -17.96 -6.07 -0.46
N LEU A 71 -17.05 -5.35 0.13
CA LEU A 71 -16.50 -4.11 -0.40
C LEU A 71 -15.02 -4.29 -0.71
N ILE A 72 -14.62 -3.79 -1.85
CA ILE A 72 -13.22 -3.49 -2.13
C ILE A 72 -13.04 -1.97 -2.10
N ILE A 73 -12.05 -1.53 -1.39
CA ILE A 73 -11.66 -0.13 -1.27
C ILE A 73 -10.29 0.01 -1.91
N PHE A 74 -10.13 0.98 -2.77
CA PHE A 74 -8.84 1.42 -3.29
C PHE A 74 -8.57 2.81 -2.75
N ALA A 75 -7.46 3.00 -2.06
CA ALA A 75 -7.08 4.26 -1.45
C ALA A 75 -5.69 4.68 -1.92
N ASP A 76 -5.53 5.96 -2.17
CA ASP A 76 -4.28 6.55 -2.66
C ASP A 76 -3.94 7.76 -1.79
N LEU A 77 -2.73 7.79 -1.27
CA LEU A 77 -2.23 8.88 -0.43
C LEU A 77 -1.96 10.12 -1.28
N ASP A 78 -2.77 11.14 -1.07
CA ASP A 78 -2.70 12.37 -1.84
C ASP A 78 -1.38 13.12 -1.57
N SER A 79 -0.78 13.66 -2.64
CA SER A 79 0.39 14.56 -2.59
C SER A 79 1.68 13.96 -2.00
N LEU A 80 1.83 12.63 -1.95
CA LEU A 80 3.05 11.99 -1.44
C LEU A 80 4.32 12.52 -2.13
N LYS A 81 4.27 12.72 -3.45
CA LYS A 81 5.40 13.30 -4.19
C LYS A 81 5.78 14.69 -3.67
N THR A 82 4.79 15.55 -3.41
CA THR A 82 5.04 16.89 -2.86
C THR A 82 5.64 16.82 -1.46
N ILE A 83 5.17 15.90 -0.61
CA ILE A 83 5.74 15.67 0.71
C ILE A 83 7.22 15.26 0.58
N ASN A 84 7.52 14.27 -0.26
CA ASN A 84 8.90 13.83 -0.50
C ASN A 84 9.80 14.93 -1.03
N ASP A 85 9.33 15.69 -2.04
CA ASP A 85 10.12 16.72 -2.68
C ASP A 85 10.37 17.93 -1.74
N THR A 86 9.46 18.20 -0.80
CA THR A 86 9.53 19.36 0.11
C THR A 86 10.19 19.03 1.45
N PHE A 87 9.89 17.85 2.02
CA PHE A 87 10.27 17.49 3.40
C PHE A 87 11.20 16.28 3.49
N GLY A 88 11.47 15.61 2.34
CA GLY A 88 12.34 14.44 2.25
C GLY A 88 11.60 13.12 2.40
N HIS A 89 12.29 12.02 2.05
CA HIS A 89 11.72 10.67 2.04
C HIS A 89 11.32 10.15 3.43
N GLU A 90 11.96 10.61 4.50
CA GLU A 90 11.58 10.23 5.86
C GLU A 90 10.16 10.72 6.22
N ASP A 91 9.80 11.91 5.75
CA ASP A 91 8.46 12.46 5.89
C ASP A 91 7.44 11.76 4.99
N GLY A 92 7.84 11.34 3.79
CA GLY A 92 7.03 10.47 2.95
C GLY A 92 6.73 9.11 3.60
N ASP A 93 7.75 8.48 4.18
CA ASP A 93 7.60 7.23 4.93
C ASP A 93 6.71 7.41 6.15
N PHE A 94 6.81 8.54 6.85
CA PHE A 94 5.91 8.90 7.93
C PHE A 94 4.46 9.01 7.44
N ALA A 95 4.22 9.69 6.32
CA ALA A 95 2.89 9.82 5.74
C ALA A 95 2.31 8.45 5.35
N ILE A 96 3.09 7.58 4.70
CA ILE A 96 2.69 6.21 4.32
C ILE A 96 2.35 5.35 5.54
N LYS A 97 3.18 5.36 6.59
CA LYS A 97 2.92 4.62 7.84
C LYS A 97 1.61 5.06 8.48
N ASN A 98 1.35 6.35 8.50
CA ASN A 98 0.13 6.88 9.10
C ASN A 98 -1.11 6.69 8.22
N ALA A 99 -0.99 6.69 6.90
CA ALA A 99 -2.07 6.26 6.01
C ALA A 99 -2.50 4.81 6.30
N ALA A 100 -1.53 3.89 6.47
CA ALA A 100 -1.83 2.52 6.90
C ALA A 100 -2.52 2.46 8.26
N ARG A 101 -2.06 3.26 9.24
CA ARG A 101 -2.66 3.34 10.58
C ARG A 101 -4.09 3.86 10.51
N ILE A 102 -4.35 4.94 9.76
CA ILE A 102 -5.70 5.49 9.55
C ILE A 102 -6.64 4.42 8.99
N LEU A 103 -6.18 3.62 8.02
CA LEU A 103 -6.96 2.50 7.49
C LEU A 103 -7.22 1.44 8.56
N HIS A 104 -6.21 1.04 9.34
CA HIS A 104 -6.40 0.10 10.44
C HIS A 104 -7.40 0.60 11.50
N ASP A 105 -7.39 1.89 11.80
CA ASP A 105 -8.32 2.50 12.76
C ASP A 105 -9.75 2.61 12.19
N SER A 106 -9.89 2.65 10.85
CA SER A 106 -11.18 2.77 10.16
C SER A 106 -11.87 1.43 9.89
N PHE A 107 -11.14 0.31 9.91
CA PHE A 107 -11.64 -1.02 9.57
C PHE A 107 -11.50 -2.01 10.73
N ARG A 108 -12.19 -3.16 10.62
CA ARG A 108 -12.15 -4.22 11.64
C ARG A 108 -10.87 -5.05 11.49
N SER A 109 -10.45 -5.71 12.55
CA SER A 109 -9.32 -6.66 12.52
C SER A 109 -9.56 -7.87 11.61
N SER A 110 -10.81 -8.16 11.26
CA SER A 110 -11.19 -9.19 10.28
C SER A 110 -11.04 -8.76 8.82
N ASP A 111 -10.94 -7.46 8.57
CA ASP A 111 -10.82 -6.91 7.22
C ASP A 111 -9.36 -7.02 6.75
N VAL A 112 -9.17 -7.23 5.45
CA VAL A 112 -7.83 -7.41 4.88
C VAL A 112 -7.35 -6.07 4.36
N ILE A 113 -6.25 -5.57 4.91
CA ILE A 113 -5.64 -4.30 4.50
C ILE A 113 -4.28 -4.59 3.89
N GLY A 114 -4.01 -4.04 2.70
CA GLY A 114 -2.74 -4.19 2.01
C GLY A 114 -2.25 -2.91 1.35
N ARG A 115 -0.93 -2.75 1.32
CA ARG A 115 -0.25 -1.77 0.50
C ARG A 115 0.11 -2.43 -0.83
N ILE A 116 -0.49 -1.95 -1.91
CA ILE A 116 -0.38 -2.58 -3.24
C ILE A 116 0.49 -1.80 -4.22
N GLY A 117 0.85 -0.57 -3.87
CA GLY A 117 1.76 0.31 -4.61
C GLY A 117 2.56 1.19 -3.67
N GLY A 118 3.24 2.19 -4.20
CA GLY A 118 4.03 3.15 -3.42
C GLY A 118 3.19 3.93 -2.40
N ASP A 119 2.14 4.55 -2.87
CA ASP A 119 1.14 5.35 -2.14
C ASP A 119 -0.27 4.72 -2.16
N GLU A 120 -0.39 3.51 -2.73
CA GLU A 120 -1.66 2.83 -2.98
C GLU A 120 -1.93 1.76 -1.92
N PHE A 121 -3.12 1.79 -1.37
CA PHE A 121 -3.62 0.80 -0.43
C PHE A 121 -4.92 0.17 -0.96
N SER A 122 -5.20 -1.04 -0.51
CA SER A 122 -6.51 -1.66 -0.73
C SER A 122 -7.03 -2.33 0.51
N VAL A 123 -8.36 -2.33 0.67
CA VAL A 123 -9.03 -3.01 1.78
C VAL A 123 -10.14 -3.89 1.22
N LEU A 124 -10.20 -5.14 1.69
CA LEU A 124 -11.36 -6.02 1.51
C LEU A 124 -12.13 -6.09 2.83
N ALA A 125 -13.40 -5.71 2.82
CA ALA A 125 -14.28 -5.78 3.98
C ALA A 125 -15.54 -6.58 3.65
N MET A 126 -15.92 -7.53 4.52
CA MET A 126 -17.20 -8.23 4.43
C MET A 126 -18.29 -7.37 5.07
N VAL A 127 -19.44 -7.26 4.39
CA VAL A 127 -20.57 -6.44 4.85
C VAL A 127 -21.86 -7.25 4.86
N GLU A 128 -22.82 -6.81 5.67
CA GLU A 128 -24.13 -7.43 5.77
C GLU A 128 -25.22 -6.40 5.41
N ASN A 129 -26.11 -6.79 4.49
CA ASN A 129 -27.41 -6.13 4.20
C ASN A 129 -27.36 -4.61 3.95
N ALA A 130 -26.32 -4.06 3.37
CA ALA A 130 -26.27 -2.64 3.06
C ALA A 130 -26.42 -2.36 1.56
N SER A 131 -27.19 -1.32 1.25
CA SER A 131 -27.19 -0.78 -0.12
C SER A 131 -25.80 -0.22 -0.44
N SER A 132 -25.36 -0.36 -1.69
CA SER A 132 -24.02 0.06 -2.12
C SER A 132 -23.72 1.54 -1.82
N ASP A 133 -24.71 2.42 -1.92
CA ASP A 133 -24.54 3.87 -1.74
C ASP A 133 -24.40 4.25 -0.26
N GLU A 134 -25.22 3.65 0.62
CA GLU A 134 -25.17 3.91 2.06
C GLU A 134 -23.86 3.44 2.68
N ILE A 135 -23.43 2.20 2.37
CA ILE A 135 -22.19 1.66 2.91
C ILE A 135 -20.96 2.41 2.39
N THR A 136 -21.00 2.86 1.13
CA THR A 136 -19.92 3.69 0.54
C THR A 136 -19.78 4.99 1.32
N SER A 137 -20.89 5.65 1.65
CA SER A 137 -20.90 6.87 2.45
C SER A 137 -20.33 6.63 3.85
N ILE A 138 -20.72 5.54 4.52
CA ILE A 138 -20.22 5.18 5.84
C ILE A 138 -18.71 4.94 5.83
N VAL A 139 -18.20 4.19 4.84
CA VAL A 139 -16.76 3.91 4.71
C VAL A 139 -15.98 5.21 4.53
N ARG A 140 -16.45 6.08 3.64
CA ARG A 140 -15.81 7.39 3.40
C ARG A 140 -15.80 8.26 4.65
N SER A 141 -16.92 8.32 5.39
CA SER A 141 -17.01 9.09 6.64
C SER A 141 -15.99 8.59 7.66
N ARG A 142 -15.90 7.28 7.89
CA ARG A 142 -14.94 6.70 8.83
C ARG A 142 -13.49 7.02 8.50
N ILE A 143 -13.11 6.88 7.23
CA ILE A 143 -11.75 7.20 6.78
C ILE A 143 -11.47 8.69 6.97
N ASN A 144 -12.42 9.57 6.63
CA ASN A 144 -12.27 11.01 6.81
C ASN A 144 -12.15 11.39 8.29
N GLU A 145 -13.02 10.87 9.15
CA GLU A 145 -12.98 11.11 10.60
C GLU A 145 -11.64 10.66 11.22
N SER A 146 -11.16 9.47 10.86
CA SER A 146 -9.85 8.97 11.31
C SER A 146 -8.70 9.84 10.78
N THR A 147 -8.80 10.32 9.54
CA THR A 147 -7.83 11.22 8.91
C THR A 147 -7.80 12.58 9.59
N GLU A 148 -8.95 13.18 9.85
CA GLU A 148 -9.08 14.46 10.57
C GLU A 148 -8.56 14.35 12.00
N SER A 149 -8.91 13.28 12.72
CA SER A 149 -8.41 13.01 14.06
C SER A 149 -6.88 12.90 14.08
N PHE A 150 -6.31 12.19 13.12
CA PHE A 150 -4.86 12.08 12.98
C PHE A 150 -4.24 13.46 12.71
N ASN A 151 -4.76 14.20 11.72
CA ASN A 151 -4.24 15.51 11.33
C ASN A 151 -4.33 16.55 12.46
N ALA A 152 -5.30 16.43 13.36
CA ALA A 152 -5.43 17.32 14.52
C ALA A 152 -4.38 17.07 15.61
N THR A 153 -3.72 15.92 15.62
CA THR A 153 -2.80 15.49 16.69
C THR A 153 -1.33 15.52 16.33
N HIS A 154 -0.98 15.44 15.04
CA HIS A 154 0.43 15.46 14.62
C HIS A 154 0.96 16.87 14.42
N THR A 155 2.30 17.02 14.51
CA THR A 155 3.00 18.33 14.47
C THR A 155 3.70 18.59 13.13
N LYS A 156 3.51 17.75 12.12
CA LYS A 156 4.13 17.93 10.80
C LYS A 156 3.50 19.12 10.05
N PRO A 157 4.27 19.85 9.21
CA PRO A 157 3.78 21.05 8.50
C PRO A 157 2.93 20.73 7.25
N TYR A 158 2.43 19.50 7.13
CA TYR A 158 1.54 19.05 6.06
C TYR A 158 0.43 18.18 6.64
N VAL A 159 -0.63 18.01 5.89
CA VAL A 159 -1.74 17.10 6.22
C VAL A 159 -1.61 15.79 5.45
N VAL A 160 -1.93 14.69 6.09
CA VAL A 160 -2.12 13.39 5.44
C VAL A 160 -3.56 13.33 4.95
N HIS A 161 -3.76 13.01 3.70
CA HIS A 161 -5.08 12.87 3.08
C HIS A 161 -5.08 11.70 2.10
N MET A 162 -6.19 10.99 2.00
CA MET A 162 -6.37 9.89 1.05
C MET A 162 -7.59 10.14 0.16
N SER A 163 -7.45 9.87 -1.13
CA SER A 163 -8.56 9.72 -2.04
C SER A 163 -8.99 8.26 -2.06
N VAL A 164 -10.31 7.99 -2.09
CA VAL A 164 -10.86 6.65 -1.84
C VAL A 164 -11.91 6.27 -2.89
N GLY A 165 -11.70 5.16 -3.59
CA GLY A 165 -12.70 4.50 -4.42
C GLY A 165 -13.28 3.28 -3.70
N VAL A 166 -14.59 3.16 -3.63
CA VAL A 166 -15.29 2.02 -2.99
C VAL A 166 -16.16 1.33 -4.03
N TYR A 167 -16.02 0.02 -4.13
CA TYR A 167 -16.82 -0.81 -5.01
C TYR A 167 -17.42 -1.99 -4.24
N ALA A 168 -18.76 -2.11 -4.27
CA ALA A 168 -19.50 -3.21 -3.67
C ALA A 168 -19.70 -4.35 -4.68
N PHE A 169 -19.57 -5.60 -4.21
CA PHE A 169 -19.74 -6.79 -5.04
C PHE A 169 -20.19 -7.98 -4.19
N LYS A 170 -20.59 -9.05 -4.87
CA LYS A 170 -20.87 -10.35 -4.22
C LYS A 170 -19.70 -11.29 -4.37
N CYS A 171 -19.34 -11.96 -3.28
CA CYS A 171 -18.34 -13.02 -3.28
C CYS A 171 -18.80 -14.22 -4.09
N GLY A 172 -17.87 -14.97 -4.67
CA GLY A 172 -18.16 -16.18 -5.42
C GLY A 172 -16.92 -16.75 -6.10
N LYS A 173 -16.98 -18.03 -6.46
CA LYS A 173 -15.86 -18.80 -7.03
C LYS A 173 -15.30 -18.23 -8.33
N ASP A 174 -16.15 -17.56 -9.13
CA ASP A 174 -15.77 -17.01 -10.44
C ASP A 174 -15.38 -15.54 -10.36
N VAL A 175 -15.30 -14.99 -9.15
CA VAL A 175 -14.96 -13.59 -8.91
C VAL A 175 -13.46 -13.39 -8.98
N GLU A 176 -13.02 -12.53 -9.90
CA GLU A 176 -11.60 -12.18 -10.07
C GLU A 176 -11.26 -10.88 -9.32
N LEU A 177 -10.42 -10.97 -8.31
CA LEU A 177 -9.99 -9.81 -7.50
C LEU A 177 -9.40 -8.68 -8.35
N SER A 178 -8.63 -8.99 -9.39
CA SER A 178 -8.05 -8.00 -10.29
C SER A 178 -9.09 -7.13 -11.00
N LYS A 179 -10.20 -7.72 -11.42
CA LYS A 179 -11.31 -7.00 -12.07
C LYS A 179 -12.07 -6.10 -11.09
N ILE A 180 -12.20 -6.56 -9.85
CA ILE A 180 -12.89 -5.80 -8.80
C ILE A 180 -12.02 -4.62 -8.35
N LEU A 181 -10.72 -4.83 -8.20
CA LEU A 181 -9.77 -3.76 -7.91
C LEU A 181 -9.78 -2.68 -9.00
N ALA A 182 -9.79 -3.07 -10.28
CA ALA A 182 -9.89 -2.12 -11.38
C ALA A 182 -11.16 -1.24 -11.30
N LYS A 183 -12.31 -1.83 -10.91
CA LYS A 183 -13.55 -1.05 -10.71
C LYS A 183 -13.45 -0.06 -9.55
N ALA A 184 -12.80 -0.43 -8.46
CA ALA A 184 -12.57 0.50 -7.36
C ALA A 184 -11.60 1.63 -7.75
N ASP A 185 -10.59 1.34 -8.56
CA ASP A 185 -9.66 2.33 -9.11
C ASP A 185 -10.39 3.31 -10.06
N ASP A 186 -11.28 2.83 -10.94
CA ASP A 186 -12.14 3.67 -11.77
C ASP A 186 -12.96 4.65 -10.93
N VAL A 187 -13.55 4.18 -9.82
CA VAL A 187 -14.30 5.04 -8.88
C VAL A 187 -13.39 6.08 -8.24
N LEU A 188 -12.19 5.69 -7.80
CA LEU A 188 -11.19 6.59 -7.25
C LEU A 188 -10.79 7.68 -8.26
N TYR A 189 -10.55 7.28 -9.50
CA TYR A 189 -10.17 8.20 -10.57
C TYR A 189 -11.23 9.27 -10.82
N GLU A 190 -12.51 8.88 -10.86
CA GLU A 190 -13.62 9.83 -11.01
C GLU A 190 -13.75 10.78 -9.79
N GLU A 191 -13.47 10.29 -8.59
CA GLU A 191 -13.42 11.13 -7.40
C GLU A 191 -12.30 12.18 -7.47
N LYS A 192 -11.09 11.76 -7.85
CA LYS A 192 -9.96 12.67 -8.04
C LYS A 192 -10.25 13.75 -9.10
N LYS A 193 -10.94 13.39 -10.18
CA LYS A 193 -11.38 14.37 -11.19
C LYS A 193 -12.36 15.41 -10.63
N LYS A 194 -13.36 14.97 -9.87
CA LYS A 194 -14.35 15.87 -9.24
C LYS A 194 -13.66 16.85 -8.29
N LYS A 195 -12.75 16.38 -7.43
CA LYS A 195 -11.97 17.24 -6.53
C LYS A 195 -11.19 18.31 -7.30
N LYS A 196 -10.52 17.96 -8.40
CA LYS A 196 -9.76 18.91 -9.23
C LYS A 196 -10.64 19.94 -9.95
N SER A 197 -11.89 19.61 -10.24
CA SER A 197 -12.83 20.53 -10.89
C SER A 197 -13.42 21.57 -9.93
N ILE A 198 -13.49 21.26 -8.64
CA ILE A 198 -14.02 22.17 -7.59
C ILE A 198 -12.95 23.18 -7.14
N LEU A 199 -11.67 22.85 -7.30
CA LEU A 199 -10.54 23.69 -6.91
C LEU A 199 -10.05 24.66 -8.02
N ARG A 200 -10.72 24.68 -9.16
CA ARG A 200 -10.52 25.64 -10.27
C ARG A 200 -11.63 26.67 -10.31
#